data_3878702bea05b26f76cd425ed9a7cb4d
#
_entry.id   3878702bea05b26f76cd425ed9a7cb4d
#
_cell.length_a   1.000
_cell.length_b   1.000
_cell.length_c   1.000
_cell.angle_alpha   90.00
_cell.angle_beta   90.00
_cell.angle_gamma   90.00
#
_symmetry.space_group_name_H-M   'P 1'
#
loop_
_entity.id
_entity.type
_entity.pdbx_description
1 polymer ?
#
loop_
_entity_poly.entity_id
_entity_poly.type
_entity_poly.pdbx_seq_one_letter_code
_entity_poly.pdbx_strand_id
1 'polypeptide(L)'
;MASFVIEGGHRLCGEIHPQGAKNEVLQIICATLLIAEEVTVNNIPDILDVNNLIQLLREMGVTVAKKGIDSYSFKAENVDLAYLESDEFLKKCSSLRGSVMLIGPMVARFGKALISKPGGDKIGRRRLDTHFVGIQNLGADFRYDEERGIYEITADRLQGSYMLLDEASVTGTANIVMAAVLAKGTTTIYNAACEPYVQQLCRLLNRMGAKISGIASNLLTIEGVEELHGTQHTVLPDMIEVGSFIGMAAMTKSEITIKNVSYENLGIIPESFRRLGIKLEQRGDDIYVPAQETYQIESFIDGSIMTIADATWPGLTPDLLSVMLVVATQAKGSVLIHQKMFESRLFFVDKLIDMGAQIILCDPHRAVVIGHNHGFKLRGTRLTSPDIRAGIALLIAAMSAEGTSTISNIEQIDRGYQNIEGRLNAIGARITRI
;
A
#
# COMPACT_ATOMS: atom_id res chain seq x y z
N MET A 1 1.13 21.48 12.42
CA MET A 1 0.60 20.14 12.13
C MET A 1 -0.86 20.27 11.80
N ALA A 2 -1.25 19.88 10.61
CA ALA A 2 -2.64 19.92 10.20
C ALA A 2 -3.47 18.88 10.96
N SER A 3 -4.75 19.15 11.14
CA SER A 3 -5.67 18.27 11.87
C SER A 3 -7.01 18.16 11.14
N PHE A 4 -7.69 17.04 11.29
CA PHE A 4 -9.09 16.90 10.95
C PHE A 4 -9.97 17.12 12.19
N VAL A 5 -11.03 17.91 12.04
CA VAL A 5 -12.15 17.99 12.96
C VAL A 5 -13.31 17.26 12.31
N ILE A 6 -13.82 16.22 12.95
CA ILE A 6 -14.83 15.31 12.42
C ILE A 6 -16.06 15.38 13.31
N GLU A 7 -17.21 15.79 12.76
CA GLU A 7 -18.51 15.59 13.38
C GLU A 7 -18.99 14.18 13.04
N GLY A 8 -19.06 13.31 14.04
CA GLY A 8 -19.42 11.91 13.84
C GLY A 8 -20.94 11.68 13.74
N GLY A 9 -21.33 10.44 13.42
CA GLY A 9 -22.72 10.01 13.37
C GLY A 9 -23.49 10.37 12.11
N HIS A 10 -22.83 10.92 11.09
CA HIS A 10 -23.45 11.21 9.79
C HIS A 10 -23.39 10.01 8.86
N ARG A 11 -24.53 9.71 8.18
CA ARG A 11 -24.58 8.67 7.15
C ARG A 11 -24.06 9.20 5.84
N LEU A 12 -23.31 8.35 5.14
CA LEU A 12 -22.85 8.60 3.79
C LEU A 12 -23.88 8.08 2.78
N CYS A 13 -24.00 8.75 1.64
CA CYS A 13 -24.88 8.31 0.55
C CYS A 13 -24.32 8.77 -0.80
N GLY A 14 -24.36 7.91 -1.79
CA GLY A 14 -23.93 8.23 -3.14
C GLY A 14 -22.83 7.33 -3.67
N GLU A 15 -22.06 7.86 -4.61
CA GLU A 15 -20.99 7.14 -5.29
C GLU A 15 -19.62 7.70 -4.89
N ILE A 16 -18.64 6.81 -4.75
CA ILE A 16 -17.26 7.17 -4.50
C ILE A 16 -16.32 6.36 -5.39
N HIS A 17 -15.29 7.01 -5.93
CA HIS A 17 -14.29 6.37 -6.76
C HIS A 17 -12.99 6.17 -5.96
N PRO A 18 -12.41 4.96 -5.95
CA PRO A 18 -11.08 4.78 -5.39
C PRO A 18 -10.03 5.48 -6.26
N GLN A 19 -9.00 5.99 -5.63
CA GLN A 19 -7.82 6.55 -6.30
C GLN A 19 -6.95 5.44 -6.90
N GLY A 20 -5.94 5.80 -7.69
CA GLY A 20 -4.93 4.86 -8.16
C GLY A 20 -4.11 4.25 -7.01
N ALA A 21 -3.74 2.98 -7.15
CA ALA A 21 -3.07 2.20 -6.12
C ALA A 21 -1.67 2.75 -5.81
N LYS A 22 -1.47 3.30 -4.61
CA LYS A 22 -0.19 3.83 -4.14
C LYS A 22 0.96 2.84 -4.34
N ASN A 23 0.76 1.59 -3.87
CA ASN A 23 1.81 0.58 -3.87
C ASN A 23 2.19 0.12 -5.28
N GLU A 24 1.31 0.28 -6.26
CA GLU A 24 1.58 0.04 -7.67
C GLU A 24 2.36 1.21 -8.27
N VAL A 25 1.86 2.44 -8.12
CA VAL A 25 2.48 3.64 -8.69
C VAL A 25 3.95 3.75 -8.31
N LEU A 26 4.31 3.51 -7.04
CA LEU A 26 5.71 3.61 -6.59
C LEU A 26 6.63 2.65 -7.33
N GLN A 27 6.15 1.46 -7.70
CA GLN A 27 6.90 0.49 -8.50
C GLN A 27 6.96 0.89 -9.97
N ILE A 28 5.82 1.26 -10.54
CA ILE A 28 5.67 1.60 -11.96
C ILE A 28 6.53 2.81 -12.34
N ILE A 29 6.53 3.89 -11.55
CA ILE A 29 7.32 5.08 -11.86
C ILE A 29 8.83 4.84 -11.68
N CYS A 30 9.25 3.96 -10.76
CA CYS A 30 10.65 3.54 -10.68
C CYS A 30 11.07 2.68 -11.88
N ALA A 31 10.18 1.82 -12.40
CA ALA A 31 10.47 1.01 -13.60
C ALA A 31 10.76 1.87 -14.85
N THR A 32 10.29 3.13 -14.90
CA THR A 32 10.59 4.04 -16.02
C THR A 32 12.07 4.36 -16.16
N LEU A 33 12.87 4.18 -15.11
CA LEU A 33 14.31 4.34 -15.13
C LEU A 33 15.05 3.26 -15.97
N LEU A 34 14.38 2.13 -16.25
CA LEU A 34 14.97 1.05 -17.05
C LEU A 34 15.24 1.43 -18.51
N ILE A 35 14.61 2.50 -19.03
CA ILE A 35 14.68 2.91 -20.43
C ILE A 35 14.91 4.41 -20.58
N ALA A 36 15.37 4.82 -21.78
CA ALA A 36 15.47 6.22 -22.15
C ALA A 36 14.19 6.77 -22.81
N GLU A 37 13.36 5.89 -23.36
CA GLU A 37 12.11 6.25 -24.03
C GLU A 37 11.03 6.71 -23.06
N GLU A 38 9.96 7.35 -23.59
CA GLU A 38 8.86 7.85 -22.79
C GLU A 38 7.93 6.71 -22.33
N VAL A 39 7.61 6.69 -21.04
CA VAL A 39 6.53 5.86 -20.47
C VAL A 39 5.43 6.78 -19.97
N THR A 40 4.20 6.58 -20.42
CA THR A 40 3.03 7.30 -19.93
C THR A 40 2.31 6.47 -18.88
N VAL A 41 2.03 7.06 -17.71
CA VAL A 41 1.32 6.43 -16.60
C VAL A 41 0.09 7.22 -16.25
N ASN A 42 -1.07 6.55 -16.25
CA ASN A 42 -2.37 7.13 -15.92
C ASN A 42 -2.88 6.65 -14.56
N ASN A 43 -3.86 7.34 -14.01
CA ASN A 43 -4.46 7.07 -12.70
C ASN A 43 -3.42 7.15 -11.56
N ILE A 44 -2.52 8.13 -11.64
CA ILE A 44 -1.54 8.44 -10.58
C ILE A 44 -2.24 9.26 -9.50
N PRO A 45 -2.32 8.77 -8.24
CA PRO A 45 -2.95 9.52 -7.15
C PRO A 45 -2.10 10.72 -6.73
N ASP A 46 -2.76 11.84 -6.44
CA ASP A 46 -2.13 13.04 -5.88
C ASP A 46 -1.98 12.88 -4.36
N ILE A 47 -0.97 12.12 -3.95
CA ILE A 47 -0.63 11.84 -2.55
C ILE A 47 0.83 12.16 -2.27
N LEU A 48 1.13 12.45 -1.03
CA LEU A 48 2.43 12.99 -0.63
C LEU A 48 3.61 12.06 -0.99
N ASP A 49 3.49 10.75 -0.74
CA ASP A 49 4.57 9.79 -1.04
C ASP A 49 4.85 9.68 -2.55
N VAL A 50 3.82 9.75 -3.39
CA VAL A 50 3.96 9.70 -4.86
C VAL A 50 4.56 10.99 -5.39
N ASN A 51 4.09 12.14 -4.91
CA ASN A 51 4.61 13.45 -5.31
C ASN A 51 6.09 13.60 -4.94
N ASN A 52 6.48 13.13 -3.74
CA ASN A 52 7.87 13.13 -3.30
C ASN A 52 8.76 12.25 -4.19
N LEU A 53 8.27 11.06 -4.62
CA LEU A 53 9.03 10.21 -5.52
C LEU A 53 9.14 10.81 -6.93
N ILE A 54 8.07 11.39 -7.46
CA ILE A 54 8.09 12.13 -8.74
C ILE A 54 9.11 13.28 -8.69
N GLN A 55 9.12 14.04 -7.58
CA GLN A 55 10.08 15.12 -7.41
C GLN A 55 11.52 14.60 -7.35
N LEU A 56 11.76 13.49 -6.64
CA LEU A 56 13.08 12.85 -6.58
C LEU A 56 13.56 12.43 -7.98
N LEU A 57 12.68 11.82 -8.79
CA LEU A 57 13.03 11.45 -10.17
C LEU A 57 13.36 12.67 -11.04
N ARG A 58 12.64 13.80 -10.90
CA ARG A 58 12.96 15.05 -11.61
C ARG A 58 14.37 15.53 -11.27
N GLU A 59 14.73 15.49 -10.01
CA GLU A 59 16.05 15.93 -9.53
C GLU A 59 17.17 14.98 -9.96
N MET A 60 16.84 13.69 -10.15
CA MET A 60 17.73 12.71 -10.79
C MET A 60 17.90 12.95 -12.30
N GLY A 61 17.23 13.95 -12.91
CA GLY A 61 17.31 14.25 -14.34
C GLY A 61 16.23 13.59 -15.21
N VAL A 62 15.24 12.91 -14.60
CA VAL A 62 14.09 12.37 -15.36
C VAL A 62 13.16 13.50 -15.79
N THR A 63 12.89 13.62 -17.10
CA THR A 63 11.89 14.54 -17.60
C THR A 63 10.50 13.99 -17.29
N VAL A 64 9.76 14.74 -16.45
CA VAL A 64 8.39 14.36 -16.04
C VAL A 64 7.44 15.44 -16.50
N ALA A 65 6.52 15.11 -17.42
CA ALA A 65 5.50 16.01 -17.94
C ALA A 65 4.09 15.55 -17.50
N LYS A 66 3.28 16.50 -17.03
CA LYS A 66 1.88 16.24 -16.72
C LYS A 66 1.07 16.26 -18.02
N LYS A 67 0.40 15.16 -18.35
CA LYS A 67 -0.40 14.97 -19.57
C LYS A 67 -1.91 15.15 -19.32
N GLY A 68 -2.37 14.98 -18.08
CA GLY A 68 -3.78 15.08 -17.66
C GLY A 68 -3.90 15.36 -16.17
N ILE A 69 -5.09 15.18 -15.61
CA ILE A 69 -5.34 15.41 -14.18
C ILE A 69 -4.48 14.47 -13.33
N ASP A 70 -4.48 13.18 -13.70
CA ASP A 70 -3.84 12.06 -13.05
C ASP A 70 -2.89 11.28 -13.98
N SER A 71 -2.47 11.90 -15.09
CA SER A 71 -1.64 11.28 -16.12
C SER A 71 -0.32 12.04 -16.23
N TYR A 72 0.79 11.28 -16.25
CA TYR A 72 2.14 11.81 -16.38
C TYR A 72 2.95 10.97 -17.36
N SER A 73 3.87 11.61 -18.08
CA SER A 73 4.91 10.90 -18.83
C SER A 73 6.27 11.07 -18.16
N PHE A 74 7.06 10.01 -18.23
CA PHE A 74 8.40 9.92 -17.67
C PHE A 74 9.38 9.56 -18.79
N LYS A 75 10.47 10.32 -18.91
CA LYS A 75 11.55 10.06 -19.86
C LYS A 75 12.88 10.14 -19.15
N ALA A 76 13.55 9.00 -18.94
CA ALA A 76 14.80 8.89 -18.19
C ALA A 76 16.01 8.84 -19.14
N GLU A 77 16.12 9.80 -20.08
CA GLU A 77 17.20 9.87 -21.07
C GLU A 77 18.53 10.35 -20.45
N ASN A 78 18.45 11.34 -19.56
CA ASN A 78 19.61 12.03 -18.99
C ASN A 78 19.61 11.94 -17.46
N VAL A 79 19.78 10.72 -16.91
CA VAL A 79 19.85 10.53 -15.46
C VAL A 79 21.22 10.99 -14.94
N ASP A 80 21.21 11.88 -13.96
CA ASP A 80 22.42 12.40 -13.31
C ASP A 80 22.87 11.43 -12.20
N LEU A 81 23.87 10.62 -12.53
CA LEU A 81 24.45 9.67 -11.57
C LEU A 81 25.27 10.35 -10.46
N ALA A 82 25.78 11.58 -10.70
CA ALA A 82 26.52 12.31 -9.67
C ALA A 82 25.58 12.83 -8.57
N TYR A 83 24.31 13.11 -8.90
CA TYR A 83 23.31 13.51 -7.92
C TYR A 83 23.06 12.44 -6.84
N LEU A 84 23.22 11.14 -7.16
CA LEU A 84 23.03 10.04 -6.22
C LEU A 84 23.98 10.12 -5.01
N GLU A 85 25.15 10.76 -5.18
CA GLU A 85 26.15 10.90 -4.12
C GLU A 85 25.91 12.13 -3.22
N SER A 86 24.94 12.98 -3.59
CA SER A 86 24.64 14.21 -2.86
C SER A 86 23.92 13.93 -1.53
N ASP A 87 24.21 14.75 -0.52
CA ASP A 87 23.52 14.69 0.77
C ASP A 87 22.01 14.97 0.61
N GLU A 88 21.63 15.77 -0.39
CA GLU A 88 20.23 16.07 -0.68
C GLU A 88 19.46 14.82 -1.13
N PHE A 89 20.01 14.06 -2.10
CA PHE A 89 19.44 12.78 -2.55
C PHE A 89 19.30 11.80 -1.39
N LEU A 90 20.36 11.61 -0.62
CA LEU A 90 20.39 10.67 0.50
C LEU A 90 19.37 11.05 1.60
N LYS A 91 19.22 12.34 1.89
CA LYS A 91 18.22 12.85 2.84
C LYS A 91 16.79 12.59 2.34
N LYS A 92 16.50 12.80 1.05
CA LYS A 92 15.20 12.50 0.45
C LYS A 92 14.89 11.02 0.47
N CYS A 93 15.85 10.18 0.12
CA CYS A 93 15.71 8.72 0.25
C CYS A 93 15.40 8.29 1.68
N SER A 94 16.04 8.89 2.70
CA SER A 94 15.79 8.57 4.10
C SER A 94 14.40 8.97 4.60
N SER A 95 13.71 9.88 3.92
CA SER A 95 12.36 10.32 4.26
C SER A 95 11.25 9.52 3.54
N LEU A 96 11.58 8.82 2.46
CA LEU A 96 10.63 8.14 1.59
C LEU A 96 10.92 6.65 1.48
N ARG A 97 10.03 5.80 2.03
CA ARG A 97 10.21 4.34 1.90
C ARG A 97 10.23 3.85 0.45
N GLY A 98 9.46 4.49 -0.42
CA GLY A 98 9.39 4.16 -1.85
C GLY A 98 10.73 4.30 -2.59
N SER A 99 11.68 5.06 -2.06
CA SER A 99 13.01 5.24 -2.64
C SER A 99 13.80 3.93 -2.79
N VAL A 100 13.49 2.92 -1.96
CA VAL A 100 14.11 1.59 -2.08
C VAL A 100 13.88 0.95 -3.46
N MET A 101 12.78 1.33 -4.13
CA MET A 101 12.43 0.81 -5.46
C MET A 101 13.35 1.31 -6.59
N LEU A 102 14.22 2.30 -6.31
CA LEU A 102 15.21 2.79 -7.26
C LEU A 102 16.36 1.79 -7.47
N ILE A 103 16.62 0.89 -6.51
CA ILE A 103 17.79 -0.01 -6.53
C ILE A 103 17.78 -0.89 -7.78
N GLY A 104 16.70 -1.61 -8.03
CA GLY A 104 16.61 -2.55 -9.17
C GLY A 104 16.91 -1.91 -10.52
N PRO A 105 16.15 -0.88 -10.94
CA PRO A 105 16.36 -0.24 -12.23
C PRO A 105 17.70 0.49 -12.35
N MET A 106 18.20 1.10 -11.26
CA MET A 106 19.48 1.81 -11.28
C MET A 106 20.64 0.85 -11.48
N VAL A 107 20.68 -0.27 -10.77
CA VAL A 107 21.72 -1.28 -10.94
C VAL A 107 21.62 -1.94 -12.31
N ALA A 108 20.40 -2.26 -12.77
CA ALA A 108 20.19 -2.93 -14.05
C ALA A 108 20.68 -2.10 -15.25
N ARG A 109 20.39 -0.81 -15.26
CA ARG A 109 20.70 0.06 -16.41
C ARG A 109 22.01 0.81 -16.27
N PHE A 110 22.36 1.24 -15.07
CA PHE A 110 23.50 2.13 -14.84
C PHE A 110 24.66 1.46 -14.09
N GLY A 111 24.48 0.20 -13.66
CA GLY A 111 25.49 -0.55 -12.91
C GLY A 111 25.75 -0.05 -11.49
N LYS A 112 24.99 0.96 -11.01
CA LYS A 112 25.20 1.54 -9.68
C LYS A 112 23.89 2.03 -9.06
N ALA A 113 23.70 1.75 -7.77
CA ALA A 113 22.68 2.36 -6.94
C ALA A 113 23.28 2.77 -5.60
N LEU A 114 22.89 3.93 -5.12
CA LEU A 114 23.17 4.42 -3.77
C LEU A 114 21.86 4.72 -3.07
N ILE A 115 21.73 4.30 -1.83
CA ILE A 115 20.52 4.60 -1.04
C ILE A 115 20.88 4.67 0.44
N SER A 116 20.32 5.67 1.12
CA SER A 116 20.33 5.70 2.58
C SER A 116 19.26 4.77 3.14
N LYS A 117 19.37 4.42 4.42
CA LYS A 117 18.31 3.64 5.09
C LYS A 117 16.96 4.34 4.92
N PRO A 118 16.02 3.75 4.17
CA PRO A 118 14.76 4.42 3.84
C PRO A 118 13.87 4.56 5.06
N GLY A 119 13.20 5.70 5.17
CA GLY A 119 12.21 6.02 6.19
C GLY A 119 10.89 5.27 6.02
N GLY A 120 9.80 5.88 6.45
CA GLY A 120 8.43 5.39 6.31
C GLY A 120 7.74 5.14 7.65
N ASP A 121 6.63 4.40 7.62
CA ASP A 121 5.80 4.12 8.79
C ASP A 121 6.56 3.34 9.87
N LYS A 122 6.32 3.72 11.13
CA LYS A 122 6.90 3.05 12.32
C LYS A 122 6.02 1.86 12.73
N ILE A 123 6.01 0.81 11.91
CA ILE A 123 5.17 -0.39 12.09
C ILE A 123 5.98 -1.63 12.50
N GLY A 124 7.19 -1.45 13.00
CA GLY A 124 8.15 -2.49 13.35
C GLY A 124 9.35 -2.53 12.41
N ARG A 125 10.19 -3.56 12.57
CA ARG A 125 11.35 -3.76 11.70
C ARG A 125 10.91 -4.06 10.27
N ARG A 126 11.48 -3.33 9.33
CA ARG A 126 11.25 -3.53 7.89
C ARG A 126 12.59 -3.75 7.23
N ARG A 127 13.04 -5.00 7.25
CA ARG A 127 14.32 -5.40 6.68
C ARG A 127 14.40 -5.11 5.20
N LEU A 128 15.61 -4.97 4.69
CA LEU A 128 15.92 -4.80 3.27
C LEU A 128 16.72 -5.98 2.73
N ASP A 129 16.96 -6.99 3.58
CA ASP A 129 17.80 -8.15 3.24
C ASP A 129 17.35 -8.81 1.94
N THR A 130 16.04 -9.05 1.76
CA THR A 130 15.49 -9.66 0.54
C THR A 130 15.85 -8.87 -0.72
N HIS A 131 15.89 -7.52 -0.65
CA HIS A 131 16.33 -6.70 -1.78
C HIS A 131 17.79 -6.95 -2.12
N PHE A 132 18.66 -6.85 -1.10
CA PHE A 132 20.10 -6.90 -1.30
C PHE A 132 20.55 -8.31 -1.66
N VAL A 133 20.08 -9.34 -0.95
CA VAL A 133 20.40 -10.74 -1.25
C VAL A 133 19.93 -11.12 -2.65
N GLY A 134 18.72 -10.69 -3.04
CA GLY A 134 18.19 -10.96 -4.37
C GLY A 134 19.05 -10.33 -5.48
N ILE A 135 19.51 -9.10 -5.31
CA ILE A 135 20.36 -8.41 -6.29
C ILE A 135 21.78 -8.96 -6.28
N GLN A 136 22.33 -9.34 -5.12
CA GLN A 136 23.60 -10.08 -5.03
C GLN A 136 23.55 -11.43 -5.74
N ASN A 137 22.44 -12.16 -5.66
CA ASN A 137 22.22 -13.40 -6.41
C ASN A 137 22.24 -13.18 -7.93
N LEU A 138 21.96 -11.98 -8.40
CA LEU A 138 22.14 -11.58 -9.80
C LEU A 138 23.57 -11.15 -10.13
N GLY A 139 24.51 -11.25 -9.18
CA GLY A 139 25.94 -10.97 -9.38
C GLY A 139 26.35 -9.54 -9.08
N ALA A 140 25.56 -8.75 -8.39
CA ALA A 140 25.96 -7.42 -7.94
C ALA A 140 26.79 -7.48 -6.65
N ASP A 141 27.72 -6.56 -6.51
CA ASP A 141 28.44 -6.29 -5.26
C ASP A 141 27.63 -5.38 -4.35
N PHE A 142 27.68 -5.63 -3.05
CA PHE A 142 27.00 -4.87 -2.02
C PHE A 142 27.97 -4.39 -0.96
N ARG A 143 27.90 -3.11 -0.62
CA ARG A 143 28.65 -2.49 0.45
C ARG A 143 27.75 -1.64 1.33
N TYR A 144 27.93 -1.74 2.62
CA TYR A 144 27.32 -0.83 3.59
C TYR A 144 28.39 0.09 4.19
N ASP A 145 28.20 1.38 4.00
CA ASP A 145 29.01 2.42 4.63
C ASP A 145 28.37 2.80 5.97
N GLU A 146 28.95 2.32 7.07
CA GLU A 146 28.43 2.54 8.42
C GLU A 146 28.51 4.01 8.85
N GLU A 147 29.56 4.74 8.42
CA GLU A 147 29.74 6.14 8.81
C GLU A 147 28.68 7.04 8.19
N ARG A 148 28.35 6.81 6.92
CA ARG A 148 27.33 7.58 6.18
C ARG A 148 25.93 6.95 6.25
N GLY A 149 25.79 5.71 6.71
CA GLY A 149 24.53 4.98 6.72
C GLY A 149 23.98 4.69 5.32
N ILE A 150 24.87 4.41 4.36
CA ILE A 150 24.54 4.27 2.94
C ILE A 150 24.74 2.82 2.50
N TYR A 151 23.81 2.32 1.70
CA TYR A 151 23.95 1.10 0.95
C TYR A 151 24.41 1.45 -0.47
N GLU A 152 25.52 0.88 -0.90
CA GLU A 152 26.07 0.98 -2.25
C GLU A 152 25.98 -0.38 -2.92
N ILE A 153 25.41 -0.42 -4.11
CA ILE A 153 25.26 -1.62 -4.92
C ILE A 153 25.86 -1.32 -6.30
N THR A 154 26.75 -2.20 -6.76
CA THR A 154 27.41 -2.05 -8.06
C THR A 154 27.39 -3.37 -8.84
N ALA A 155 27.32 -3.29 -10.14
CA ALA A 155 27.43 -4.45 -11.04
C ALA A 155 27.95 -4.02 -12.39
N ASP A 156 28.90 -4.77 -12.96
CA ASP A 156 29.29 -4.60 -14.35
C ASP A 156 28.21 -5.13 -15.30
N ARG A 157 27.69 -6.32 -15.00
CA ARG A 157 26.58 -6.95 -15.72
C ARG A 157 25.88 -7.97 -14.83
N LEU A 158 24.57 -7.82 -14.68
CA LEU A 158 23.75 -8.77 -13.95
C LEU A 158 23.61 -10.10 -14.71
N GLN A 159 23.54 -11.21 -13.95
CA GLN A 159 23.41 -12.57 -14.47
C GLN A 159 22.15 -13.21 -13.88
N GLY A 160 21.36 -13.84 -14.73
CA GLY A 160 20.21 -14.62 -14.28
C GLY A 160 20.60 -15.77 -13.35
N SER A 161 19.80 -15.99 -12.33
CA SER A 161 20.03 -17.05 -11.34
C SER A 161 18.71 -17.60 -10.80
N TYR A 162 18.78 -18.80 -10.19
CA TYR A 162 17.67 -19.31 -9.36
C TYR A 162 17.82 -18.78 -7.95
N MET A 163 16.70 -18.28 -7.38
CA MET A 163 16.68 -17.84 -6.00
C MET A 163 15.37 -18.23 -5.30
N LEU A 164 15.49 -18.64 -4.04
CA LEU A 164 14.38 -18.83 -3.11
C LEU A 164 14.43 -17.66 -2.12
N LEU A 165 13.40 -16.82 -2.12
CA LEU A 165 13.30 -15.72 -1.18
C LEU A 165 12.89 -16.24 0.21
N ASP A 166 13.51 -15.71 1.25
CA ASP A 166 13.22 -16.02 2.65
C ASP A 166 11.84 -15.49 3.09
N GLU A 167 11.36 -14.42 2.45
CA GLU A 167 10.02 -13.87 2.61
C GLU A 167 9.41 -13.46 1.27
N ALA A 168 8.09 -13.52 1.14
CA ALA A 168 7.37 -12.98 -0.01
C ALA A 168 7.29 -11.43 0.09
N SER A 169 8.45 -10.78 -0.03
CA SER A 169 8.58 -9.33 0.05
C SER A 169 8.09 -8.67 -1.23
N VAL A 170 7.07 -7.82 -1.13
CA VAL A 170 6.51 -7.06 -2.27
C VAL A 170 7.59 -6.20 -2.93
N THR A 171 8.23 -5.34 -2.15
CA THR A 171 9.23 -4.41 -2.67
C THR A 171 10.53 -5.13 -3.05
N GLY A 172 10.90 -6.19 -2.34
CA GLY A 172 12.03 -7.05 -2.70
C GLY A 172 11.82 -7.73 -4.04
N THR A 173 10.68 -8.40 -4.22
CA THR A 173 10.30 -9.03 -5.49
C THR A 173 10.32 -8.02 -6.64
N ALA A 174 9.70 -6.85 -6.46
CA ALA A 174 9.65 -5.83 -7.51
C ALA A 174 11.05 -5.32 -7.90
N ASN A 175 11.94 -5.08 -6.94
CA ASN A 175 13.33 -4.70 -7.24
C ASN A 175 14.08 -5.78 -8.00
N ILE A 176 13.97 -7.03 -7.56
CA ILE A 176 14.63 -8.17 -8.22
C ILE A 176 14.10 -8.34 -9.65
N VAL A 177 12.79 -8.24 -9.86
CA VAL A 177 12.15 -8.29 -11.18
C VAL A 177 12.70 -7.18 -12.09
N MET A 178 12.72 -5.92 -11.61
CA MET A 178 13.27 -4.79 -12.38
C MET A 178 14.76 -4.96 -12.70
N ALA A 179 15.53 -5.59 -11.82
CA ALA A 179 16.91 -5.89 -12.08
C ALA A 179 17.09 -7.05 -13.09
N ALA A 180 16.28 -8.10 -12.95
CA ALA A 180 16.40 -9.33 -13.73
C ALA A 180 16.00 -9.18 -15.20
N VAL A 181 15.12 -8.24 -15.55
CA VAL A 181 14.66 -8.07 -16.95
C VAL A 181 15.77 -7.67 -17.90
N LEU A 182 16.86 -7.06 -17.43
CA LEU A 182 18.06 -6.73 -18.21
C LEU A 182 19.28 -7.61 -17.87
N ALA A 183 19.12 -8.61 -16.98
CA ALA A 183 20.19 -9.54 -16.65
C ALA A 183 20.43 -10.54 -17.80
N LYS A 184 21.65 -11.02 -17.96
CA LYS A 184 21.97 -12.05 -18.97
C LYS A 184 21.46 -13.41 -18.51
N GLY A 185 20.68 -14.09 -19.36
CA GLY A 185 20.18 -15.44 -19.09
C GLY A 185 18.82 -15.43 -18.40
N THR A 186 18.51 -16.48 -17.65
CA THR A 186 17.20 -16.68 -17.04
C THR A 186 17.28 -16.55 -15.53
N THR A 187 16.37 -15.77 -14.95
CA THR A 187 16.18 -15.66 -13.50
C THR A 187 14.90 -16.39 -13.10
N THR A 188 14.99 -17.22 -12.08
CA THR A 188 13.82 -17.85 -11.44
C THR A 188 13.72 -17.37 -9.99
N ILE A 189 12.60 -16.78 -9.63
CA ILE A 189 12.32 -16.29 -8.29
C ILE A 189 11.23 -17.17 -7.68
N TYR A 190 11.56 -17.97 -6.67
CA TYR A 190 10.60 -18.74 -5.90
C TYR A 190 10.29 -18.04 -4.58
N ASN A 191 9.07 -18.16 -4.10
CA ASN A 191 8.49 -17.38 -3.00
C ASN A 191 8.42 -15.88 -3.31
N ALA A 192 8.21 -15.54 -4.59
CA ALA A 192 7.95 -14.17 -5.02
C ALA A 192 6.62 -13.66 -4.44
N ALA A 193 6.55 -12.38 -4.11
CA ALA A 193 5.28 -11.71 -3.85
C ALA A 193 4.44 -11.67 -5.13
N CYS A 194 3.12 -11.87 -5.01
CA CYS A 194 2.22 -11.92 -6.16
C CYS A 194 0.95 -11.07 -6.00
N GLU A 195 1.03 -10.03 -5.20
CA GLU A 195 0.01 -9.01 -5.07
C GLU A 195 -0.33 -8.35 -6.43
N PRO A 196 -1.56 -7.86 -6.63
CA PRO A 196 -1.99 -7.25 -7.89
C PRO A 196 -1.01 -6.19 -8.43
N TYR A 197 -0.43 -5.36 -7.57
CA TYR A 197 0.53 -4.34 -7.97
C TYR A 197 1.88 -4.92 -8.45
N VAL A 198 2.33 -6.07 -7.92
CA VAL A 198 3.52 -6.77 -8.46
C VAL A 198 3.18 -7.40 -9.82
N GLN A 199 1.98 -7.97 -9.96
CA GLN A 199 1.50 -8.49 -11.23
C GLN A 199 1.45 -7.39 -12.30
N GLN A 200 0.96 -6.17 -11.93
CA GLN A 200 0.90 -5.03 -12.86
C GLN A 200 2.30 -4.55 -13.26
N LEU A 201 3.26 -4.54 -12.35
CA LEU A 201 4.66 -4.28 -12.70
C LEU A 201 5.16 -5.29 -13.74
N CYS A 202 4.96 -6.58 -13.52
CA CYS A 202 5.37 -7.61 -14.49
C CYS A 202 4.67 -7.45 -15.84
N ARG A 203 3.37 -7.10 -15.85
CA ARG A 203 2.61 -6.84 -17.08
C ARG A 203 3.10 -5.58 -17.79
N LEU A 204 3.43 -4.51 -17.06
CA LEU A 204 4.08 -3.32 -17.64
C LEU A 204 5.38 -3.69 -18.32
N LEU A 205 6.28 -4.38 -17.61
CA LEU A 205 7.59 -4.78 -18.13
C LEU A 205 7.47 -5.67 -19.38
N ASN A 206 6.50 -6.60 -19.40
CA ASN A 206 6.21 -7.40 -20.59
C ASN A 206 5.73 -6.55 -21.79
N ARG A 207 4.92 -5.50 -21.55
CA ARG A 207 4.57 -4.54 -22.61
C ARG A 207 5.76 -3.71 -23.08
N MET A 208 6.74 -3.48 -22.19
CA MET A 208 8.01 -2.84 -22.55
C MET A 208 8.96 -3.77 -23.33
N GLY A 209 8.65 -5.06 -23.48
CA GLY A 209 9.45 -6.04 -24.20
C GLY A 209 10.14 -7.09 -23.33
N ALA A 210 9.97 -7.06 -22.01
CA ALA A 210 10.48 -8.11 -21.13
C ALA A 210 9.75 -9.45 -21.35
N LYS A 211 10.37 -10.52 -20.85
CA LYS A 211 9.84 -11.88 -20.96
C LYS A 211 9.67 -12.49 -19.55
N ILE A 212 8.56 -12.14 -18.92
CA ILE A 212 8.21 -12.61 -17.58
C ILE A 212 7.04 -13.57 -17.68
N SER A 213 7.18 -14.74 -17.10
CA SER A 213 6.12 -15.76 -16.95
C SER A 213 5.89 -16.12 -15.48
N GLY A 214 4.80 -16.85 -15.18
CA GLY A 214 4.40 -17.15 -13.82
C GLY A 214 3.72 -15.98 -13.08
N ILE A 215 3.31 -14.94 -13.79
CA ILE A 215 2.61 -13.79 -13.21
C ILE A 215 1.35 -14.26 -12.48
N ALA A 216 1.09 -13.69 -11.30
CA ALA A 216 0.06 -14.09 -10.36
C ALA A 216 0.34 -15.38 -9.57
N SER A 217 1.56 -15.90 -9.63
CA SER A 217 2.02 -17.00 -8.77
C SER A 217 3.25 -16.56 -7.96
N ASN A 218 3.65 -17.40 -7.01
CA ASN A 218 4.86 -17.18 -6.22
C ASN A 218 6.13 -17.72 -6.90
N LEU A 219 6.04 -18.15 -8.15
CA LEU A 219 7.15 -18.62 -8.97
C LEU A 219 7.21 -17.82 -10.27
N LEU A 220 8.14 -16.88 -10.34
CA LEU A 220 8.38 -16.06 -11.51
C LEU A 220 9.58 -16.58 -12.28
N THR A 221 9.48 -16.61 -13.61
CA THR A 221 10.60 -16.86 -14.51
C THR A 221 10.76 -15.67 -15.43
N ILE A 222 11.98 -15.14 -15.52
CA ILE A 222 12.33 -13.92 -16.26
C ILE A 222 13.48 -14.27 -17.20
N GLU A 223 13.25 -14.19 -18.50
CA GLU A 223 14.32 -14.24 -19.49
C GLU A 223 14.80 -12.80 -19.74
N GLY A 224 16.07 -12.54 -19.42
CA GLY A 224 16.65 -11.22 -19.63
C GLY A 224 16.69 -10.83 -21.11
N VAL A 225 16.46 -9.55 -21.37
CA VAL A 225 16.49 -8.95 -22.72
C VAL A 225 17.58 -7.90 -22.83
N GLU A 226 18.01 -7.59 -24.04
CA GLU A 226 19.07 -6.57 -24.27
C GLU A 226 18.49 -5.15 -24.19
N GLU A 227 17.20 -4.96 -24.51
CA GLU A 227 16.55 -3.66 -24.51
C GLU A 227 15.06 -3.75 -24.16
N LEU A 228 14.53 -2.66 -23.63
CA LEU A 228 13.11 -2.44 -23.35
C LEU A 228 12.68 -1.15 -24.05
N HIS A 229 11.37 -1.00 -24.29
CA HIS A 229 10.78 0.10 -25.05
C HIS A 229 9.73 0.89 -24.25
N GLY A 230 9.45 2.12 -24.72
CA GLY A 230 8.40 2.95 -24.18
C GLY A 230 7.01 2.33 -24.31
N THR A 231 6.13 2.63 -23.37
CA THR A 231 4.76 2.10 -23.35
C THR A 231 3.84 3.00 -22.54
N GLN A 232 2.56 2.60 -22.45
CA GLN A 232 1.57 3.23 -21.60
C GLN A 232 1.04 2.24 -20.56
N HIS A 233 0.77 2.75 -19.36
CA HIS A 233 0.19 1.98 -18.26
C HIS A 233 -0.91 2.77 -17.55
N THR A 234 -1.95 2.07 -17.13
CA THR A 234 -2.99 2.62 -16.24
C THR A 234 -2.95 1.85 -14.93
N VAL A 235 -2.71 2.57 -13.84
CA VAL A 235 -2.63 2.03 -12.48
C VAL A 235 -4.01 1.53 -12.05
N LEU A 236 -4.06 0.38 -11.38
CA LEU A 236 -5.29 -0.15 -10.79
C LEU A 236 -5.86 0.79 -9.71
N PRO A 237 -7.16 0.76 -9.46
CA PRO A 237 -7.74 1.38 -8.28
C PRO A 237 -7.14 0.77 -7.01
N ASP A 238 -6.98 1.58 -5.95
CA ASP A 238 -6.36 1.13 -4.70
C ASP A 238 -7.30 0.22 -3.91
N MET A 239 -7.02 -1.07 -3.89
CA MET A 239 -7.80 -2.08 -3.17
C MET A 239 -7.86 -1.80 -1.65
N ILE A 240 -6.88 -1.10 -1.09
CA ILE A 240 -6.87 -0.72 0.32
C ILE A 240 -7.88 0.40 0.56
N GLU A 241 -7.98 1.34 -0.36
CA GLU A 241 -8.99 2.39 -0.27
C GLU A 241 -10.41 1.82 -0.47
N VAL A 242 -10.58 0.85 -1.39
CA VAL A 242 -11.87 0.12 -1.54
C VAL A 242 -12.27 -0.52 -0.21
N GLY A 243 -11.37 -1.26 0.45
CA GLY A 243 -11.64 -1.86 1.76
C GLY A 243 -11.93 -0.82 2.83
N SER A 244 -11.25 0.33 2.80
CA SER A 244 -11.51 1.45 3.72
C SER A 244 -12.92 2.02 3.54
N PHE A 245 -13.39 2.18 2.31
CA PHE A 245 -14.75 2.66 2.03
C PHE A 245 -15.83 1.66 2.45
N ILE A 246 -15.60 0.36 2.26
CA ILE A 246 -16.49 -0.68 2.80
C ILE A 246 -16.60 -0.53 4.33
N GLY A 247 -15.46 -0.39 5.02
CA GLY A 247 -15.42 -0.18 6.46
C GLY A 247 -16.14 1.10 6.91
N MET A 248 -15.96 2.21 6.19
CA MET A 248 -16.65 3.48 6.45
C MET A 248 -18.18 3.32 6.34
N ALA A 249 -18.65 2.69 5.26
CA ALA A 249 -20.08 2.46 5.07
C ALA A 249 -20.69 1.62 6.19
N ALA A 250 -20.00 0.54 6.59
CA ALA A 250 -20.47 -0.34 7.67
C ALA A 250 -20.55 0.41 9.01
N MET A 251 -19.49 1.12 9.39
CA MET A 251 -19.39 1.84 10.66
C MET A 251 -20.40 3.00 10.79
N THR A 252 -20.67 3.69 9.69
CA THR A 252 -21.60 4.84 9.65
C THR A 252 -23.03 4.44 9.24
N LYS A 253 -23.32 3.13 9.10
CA LYS A 253 -24.63 2.60 8.66
C LYS A 253 -25.10 3.23 7.36
N SER A 254 -24.20 3.40 6.44
CA SER A 254 -24.37 4.14 5.19
C SER A 254 -24.71 3.23 4.02
N GLU A 255 -25.24 3.87 2.96
CA GLU A 255 -25.48 3.25 1.68
C GLU A 255 -24.61 3.94 0.62
N ILE A 256 -23.62 3.22 0.07
CA ILE A 256 -22.72 3.77 -0.94
C ILE A 256 -22.47 2.79 -2.07
N THR A 257 -22.14 3.34 -3.25
CA THR A 257 -21.58 2.56 -4.36
C THR A 257 -20.13 2.95 -4.57
N ILE A 258 -19.23 1.99 -4.44
CA ILE A 258 -17.79 2.16 -4.73
C ILE A 258 -17.60 1.77 -6.19
N LYS A 259 -17.21 2.75 -7.03
CA LYS A 259 -17.16 2.63 -8.47
C LYS A 259 -15.82 2.11 -8.98
N ASN A 260 -15.86 1.30 -10.06
CA ASN A 260 -14.66 0.89 -10.81
C ASN A 260 -13.57 0.32 -9.89
N VAL A 261 -13.92 -0.66 -9.08
CA VAL A 261 -13.03 -1.21 -8.03
C VAL A 261 -11.98 -2.19 -8.54
N SER A 262 -12.06 -2.58 -9.83
CA SER A 262 -11.31 -3.70 -10.38
C SER A 262 -11.53 -4.99 -9.57
N TYR A 263 -12.78 -5.43 -9.51
CA TYR A 263 -13.26 -6.47 -8.59
C TYR A 263 -12.41 -7.75 -8.64
N GLU A 264 -11.96 -8.16 -9.82
CA GLU A 264 -11.09 -9.34 -10.01
C GLU A 264 -9.75 -9.26 -9.27
N ASN A 265 -9.30 -8.04 -8.96
CA ASN A 265 -8.03 -7.77 -8.28
C ASN A 265 -8.19 -7.53 -6.76
N LEU A 266 -9.40 -7.66 -6.20
CA LEU A 266 -9.64 -7.47 -4.76
C LEU A 266 -9.32 -8.71 -3.91
N GLY A 267 -9.18 -9.89 -4.54
CA GLY A 267 -8.88 -11.14 -3.83
C GLY A 267 -9.86 -11.42 -2.70
N ILE A 268 -9.34 -11.72 -1.50
CA ILE A 268 -10.14 -12.09 -0.33
C ILE A 268 -10.81 -10.89 0.38
N ILE A 269 -10.55 -9.64 -0.05
CA ILE A 269 -11.03 -8.44 0.67
C ILE A 269 -12.57 -8.46 0.86
N PRO A 270 -13.41 -8.63 -0.19
CA PRO A 270 -14.86 -8.65 -0.01
C PRO A 270 -15.31 -9.75 0.94
N GLU A 271 -14.73 -10.93 0.84
CA GLU A 271 -15.07 -12.08 1.69
C GLU A 271 -14.70 -11.83 3.16
N SER A 272 -13.57 -11.18 3.41
CA SER A 272 -13.16 -10.83 4.78
C SER A 272 -14.15 -9.89 5.45
N PHE A 273 -14.74 -8.93 4.72
CA PHE A 273 -15.81 -8.07 5.23
C PHE A 273 -17.13 -8.85 5.43
N ARG A 274 -17.48 -9.79 4.52
CA ARG A 274 -18.67 -10.66 4.70
C ARG A 274 -18.58 -11.48 5.98
N ARG A 275 -17.41 -11.97 6.35
CA ARG A 275 -17.18 -12.68 7.63
C ARG A 275 -17.44 -11.81 8.86
N LEU A 276 -17.29 -10.50 8.75
CA LEU A 276 -17.74 -9.55 9.79
C LEU A 276 -19.25 -9.27 9.74
N GLY A 277 -19.97 -9.84 8.77
CA GLY A 277 -21.41 -9.67 8.59
C GLY A 277 -21.80 -8.51 7.67
N ILE A 278 -20.83 -7.91 6.95
CA ILE A 278 -21.09 -6.81 6.02
C ILE A 278 -21.65 -7.36 4.71
N LYS A 279 -22.83 -6.88 4.33
CA LYS A 279 -23.44 -7.21 3.04
C LYS A 279 -22.78 -6.40 1.93
N LEU A 280 -22.37 -7.09 0.88
CA LEU A 280 -21.75 -6.52 -0.31
C LEU A 280 -22.40 -7.11 -1.54
N GLU A 281 -22.80 -6.25 -2.48
CA GLU A 281 -23.32 -6.64 -3.78
C GLU A 281 -22.35 -6.21 -4.87
N GLN A 282 -21.87 -7.16 -5.65
CA GLN A 282 -21.12 -6.84 -6.87
C GLN A 282 -22.09 -6.39 -7.98
N ARG A 283 -21.86 -5.22 -8.56
CA ARG A 283 -22.63 -4.66 -9.66
C ARG A 283 -21.70 -4.33 -10.83
N GLY A 284 -21.39 -5.37 -11.63
CA GLY A 284 -20.33 -5.25 -12.65
C GLY A 284 -18.95 -5.10 -11.99
N ASP A 285 -18.25 -3.99 -12.27
CA ASP A 285 -16.96 -3.66 -11.62
C ASP A 285 -17.13 -2.73 -10.39
N ASP A 286 -18.37 -2.54 -9.93
CA ASP A 286 -18.68 -1.73 -8.74
C ASP A 286 -19.02 -2.62 -7.54
N ILE A 287 -18.83 -2.08 -6.34
CA ILE A 287 -19.34 -2.67 -5.09
C ILE A 287 -20.41 -1.75 -4.51
N TYR A 288 -21.62 -2.28 -4.33
CA TYR A 288 -22.67 -1.63 -3.57
C TYR A 288 -22.68 -2.16 -2.14
N VAL A 289 -22.62 -1.25 -1.18
CA VAL A 289 -22.71 -1.52 0.25
C VAL A 289 -24.05 -1.00 0.72
N PRO A 290 -25.06 -1.87 0.97
CA PRO A 290 -26.37 -1.43 1.47
C PRO A 290 -26.28 -0.95 2.92
N ALA A 291 -27.14 -0.03 3.31
CA ALA A 291 -27.25 0.39 4.70
C ALA A 291 -27.63 -0.80 5.60
N GLN A 292 -26.87 -0.98 6.66
CA GLN A 292 -27.11 -2.01 7.67
C GLN A 292 -27.15 -1.38 9.07
N GLU A 293 -28.23 -1.61 9.81
CA GLU A 293 -28.32 -1.14 11.21
C GLU A 293 -27.47 -1.99 12.15
N THR A 294 -27.32 -3.28 11.83
CA THR A 294 -26.50 -4.24 12.59
C THR A 294 -25.86 -5.24 11.63
N TYR A 295 -24.72 -5.78 12.04
CA TYR A 295 -24.03 -6.86 11.34
C TYR A 295 -23.40 -7.80 12.36
N GLN A 296 -23.34 -9.09 12.04
CA GLN A 296 -22.92 -10.14 12.96
C GLN A 296 -21.70 -10.88 12.42
N ILE A 297 -20.68 -10.99 13.27
CA ILE A 297 -19.47 -11.77 12.98
C ILE A 297 -19.86 -13.24 12.86
N GLU A 298 -19.35 -13.89 11.81
CA GLU A 298 -19.47 -15.33 11.63
C GLU A 298 -18.66 -16.09 12.68
N SER A 299 -19.06 -17.31 12.98
CA SER A 299 -18.25 -18.27 13.73
C SER A 299 -17.58 -19.26 12.77
N PHE A 300 -16.55 -19.95 13.22
CA PHE A 300 -16.07 -21.13 12.49
C PHE A 300 -17.14 -22.22 12.46
N ILE A 301 -16.97 -23.23 11.61
CA ILE A 301 -17.94 -24.32 11.41
C ILE A 301 -18.27 -25.04 12.73
N ASP A 302 -17.31 -25.16 13.63
CA ASP A 302 -17.46 -25.77 14.95
C ASP A 302 -18.05 -24.82 16.01
N GLY A 303 -18.44 -23.59 15.63
CA GLY A 303 -18.97 -22.58 16.52
C GLY A 303 -17.92 -21.78 17.31
N SER A 304 -16.64 -22.05 17.10
CA SER A 304 -15.56 -21.29 17.77
C SER A 304 -15.44 -19.86 17.25
N ILE A 305 -14.77 -19.01 18.04
CA ILE A 305 -14.60 -17.59 17.75
C ILE A 305 -13.76 -17.40 16.49
N MET A 306 -14.27 -16.58 15.56
CA MET A 306 -13.59 -16.24 14.32
C MET A 306 -12.23 -15.57 14.59
N THR A 307 -11.24 -15.96 13.81
CA THR A 307 -9.94 -15.26 13.73
C THR A 307 -9.79 -14.63 12.36
N ILE A 308 -9.48 -13.33 12.34
CA ILE A 308 -9.07 -12.60 11.14
C ILE A 308 -7.58 -12.33 11.26
N ALA A 309 -6.80 -12.87 10.33
CA ALA A 309 -5.36 -12.73 10.32
C ALA A 309 -4.89 -12.20 8.96
N ASP A 310 -3.85 -11.36 8.98
CA ASP A 310 -3.15 -10.98 7.76
C ASP A 310 -2.26 -12.15 7.26
N ALA A 311 -2.04 -12.14 5.97
CA ALA A 311 -1.15 -13.10 5.31
C ALA A 311 -0.65 -12.50 3.98
N THR A 312 0.41 -13.10 3.42
CA THR A 312 0.85 -12.81 2.06
C THR A 312 -0.28 -13.12 1.06
N TRP A 313 -0.32 -12.37 -0.03
CA TRP A 313 -1.33 -12.56 -1.07
C TRP A 313 -1.35 -14.03 -1.59
N PRO A 314 -2.53 -14.62 -1.83
CA PRO A 314 -3.87 -13.99 -1.85
C PRO A 314 -4.58 -13.93 -0.48
N GLY A 315 -3.86 -14.04 0.64
CA GLY A 315 -4.41 -13.81 1.96
C GLY A 315 -4.77 -12.34 2.20
N LEU A 316 -5.34 -12.05 3.38
CA LEU A 316 -5.75 -10.69 3.74
C LEU A 316 -4.52 -9.79 3.92
N THR A 317 -4.49 -8.70 3.17
CA THR A 317 -3.41 -7.72 3.27
C THR A 317 -3.33 -7.11 4.68
N PRO A 318 -2.11 -6.98 5.25
CA PRO A 318 -1.92 -6.33 6.56
C PRO A 318 -2.38 -4.88 6.59
N ASP A 319 -2.48 -4.22 5.43
CA ASP A 319 -2.88 -2.82 5.32
C ASP A 319 -4.36 -2.57 5.64
N LEU A 320 -5.21 -3.60 5.59
CA LEU A 320 -6.63 -3.51 5.95
C LEU A 320 -6.95 -4.03 7.36
N LEU A 321 -5.99 -4.63 8.06
CA LEU A 321 -6.26 -5.25 9.35
C LEU A 321 -6.76 -4.23 10.39
N SER A 322 -6.23 -3.00 10.37
CA SER A 322 -6.69 -1.91 11.24
C SER A 322 -8.13 -1.50 10.94
N VAL A 323 -8.54 -1.48 9.68
CA VAL A 323 -9.93 -1.20 9.27
C VAL A 323 -10.85 -2.32 9.73
N MET A 324 -10.45 -3.60 9.53
CA MET A 324 -11.21 -4.76 9.99
C MET A 324 -11.42 -4.73 11.51
N LEU A 325 -10.38 -4.37 12.27
CA LEU A 325 -10.45 -4.22 13.73
C LEU A 325 -11.48 -3.16 14.14
N VAL A 326 -11.44 -1.98 13.51
CA VAL A 326 -12.40 -0.91 13.80
C VAL A 326 -13.83 -1.34 13.47
N VAL A 327 -14.06 -1.96 12.30
CA VAL A 327 -15.38 -2.46 11.90
C VAL A 327 -15.91 -3.49 12.91
N ALA A 328 -15.05 -4.36 13.41
CA ALA A 328 -15.42 -5.37 14.41
C ALA A 328 -15.92 -4.75 15.72
N THR A 329 -15.51 -3.53 16.11
CA THR A 329 -15.94 -2.88 17.35
C THR A 329 -17.45 -2.64 17.41
N GLN A 330 -18.12 -2.52 16.26
CA GLN A 330 -19.55 -2.27 16.16
C GLN A 330 -20.35 -3.47 15.67
N ALA A 331 -19.70 -4.59 15.38
CA ALA A 331 -20.35 -5.85 15.01
C ALA A 331 -21.05 -6.49 16.23
N LYS A 332 -21.94 -7.45 15.98
CA LYS A 332 -22.44 -8.37 17.01
C LYS A 332 -21.51 -9.58 17.09
N GLY A 333 -20.93 -9.85 18.26
CA GLY A 333 -20.04 -10.99 18.48
C GLY A 333 -18.62 -10.58 18.84
N SER A 334 -17.72 -11.55 18.82
CA SER A 334 -16.32 -11.35 19.15
C SER A 334 -15.42 -11.92 18.06
N VAL A 335 -14.26 -11.32 17.85
CA VAL A 335 -13.26 -11.78 16.87
C VAL A 335 -11.86 -11.60 17.42
N LEU A 336 -10.99 -12.55 17.12
CA LEU A 336 -9.56 -12.40 17.33
C LEU A 336 -8.93 -11.78 16.06
N ILE A 337 -8.35 -10.60 16.21
CA ILE A 337 -7.51 -9.98 15.18
C ILE A 337 -6.07 -10.41 15.41
N HIS A 338 -5.46 -11.04 14.42
CA HIS A 338 -4.10 -11.57 14.51
C HIS A 338 -3.21 -10.98 13.43
N GLN A 339 -2.36 -10.06 13.82
CA GLN A 339 -1.33 -9.45 12.99
C GLN A 339 -0.11 -10.34 12.94
N LYS A 340 0.20 -10.94 11.78
CA LYS A 340 1.34 -11.86 11.61
C LYS A 340 2.56 -11.20 10.98
N MET A 341 2.34 -10.21 10.11
CA MET A 341 3.39 -9.71 9.21
C MET A 341 4.18 -8.52 9.76
N PHE A 342 3.66 -7.79 10.77
CA PHE A 342 4.34 -6.63 11.35
C PHE A 342 4.22 -6.60 12.87
N GLU A 343 5.19 -5.97 13.54
CA GLU A 343 5.32 -6.03 15.00
C GLU A 343 4.51 -4.95 15.75
N SER A 344 4.09 -3.86 15.08
CA SER A 344 3.61 -2.66 15.80
C SER A 344 2.33 -2.05 15.26
N ARG A 345 1.57 -2.76 14.41
CA ARG A 345 0.35 -2.22 13.81
C ARG A 345 -0.86 -2.12 14.75
N LEU A 346 -0.86 -2.84 15.87
CA LEU A 346 -1.97 -2.84 16.82
C LEU A 346 -1.86 -1.78 17.92
N PHE A 347 -0.78 -1.02 18.00
CA PHE A 347 -0.59 -0.02 19.07
C PHE A 347 -1.60 1.14 19.07
N PHE A 348 -2.29 1.38 17.94
CA PHE A 348 -3.35 2.39 17.89
C PHE A 348 -4.64 1.97 18.64
N VAL A 349 -4.75 0.71 19.04
CA VAL A 349 -5.91 0.14 19.76
C VAL A 349 -6.25 0.92 21.03
N ASP A 350 -5.24 1.43 21.75
CA ASP A 350 -5.45 2.27 22.93
C ASP A 350 -6.36 3.46 22.65
N LYS A 351 -6.26 4.06 21.44
CA LYS A 351 -7.12 5.17 21.03
C LYS A 351 -8.57 4.76 20.83
N LEU A 352 -8.79 3.54 20.35
CA LEU A 352 -10.15 2.98 20.22
C LEU A 352 -10.75 2.66 21.59
N ILE A 353 -9.94 2.18 22.53
CA ILE A 353 -10.36 1.95 23.93
C ILE A 353 -10.74 3.28 24.59
N ASP A 354 -9.97 4.33 24.38
CA ASP A 354 -10.29 5.70 24.85
C ASP A 354 -11.63 6.19 24.27
N MET A 355 -11.98 5.79 23.03
CA MET A 355 -13.27 6.07 22.41
C MET A 355 -14.41 5.20 22.97
N GLY A 356 -14.11 4.20 23.77
CA GLY A 356 -15.08 3.29 24.39
C GLY A 356 -15.22 1.92 23.74
N ALA A 357 -14.32 1.55 22.80
CA ALA A 357 -14.32 0.20 22.25
C ALA A 357 -13.91 -0.85 23.28
N GLN A 358 -14.52 -2.03 23.23
CA GLN A 358 -14.16 -3.17 24.08
C GLN A 358 -13.13 -4.05 23.34
N ILE A 359 -11.86 -3.84 23.66
CA ILE A 359 -10.75 -4.55 23.05
C ILE A 359 -9.81 -5.04 24.15
N ILE A 360 -9.39 -6.29 24.05
CA ILE A 360 -8.32 -6.86 24.87
C ILE A 360 -7.09 -7.02 23.99
N LEU A 361 -6.08 -6.20 24.22
CA LEU A 361 -4.78 -6.36 23.57
C LEU A 361 -4.01 -7.49 24.29
N CYS A 362 -3.96 -8.66 23.67
CA CYS A 362 -3.34 -9.85 24.27
C CYS A 362 -1.80 -9.72 24.25
N ASP A 363 -1.25 -9.23 23.15
CA ASP A 363 0.17 -8.98 22.90
C ASP A 363 0.31 -8.03 21.69
N PRO A 364 1.54 -7.67 21.23
CA PRO A 364 1.72 -6.78 20.08
C PRO A 364 1.08 -7.27 18.77
N HIS A 365 0.76 -8.55 18.68
CA HIS A 365 0.27 -9.20 17.46
C HIS A 365 -1.21 -9.61 17.53
N ARG A 366 -1.82 -9.66 18.71
CA ARG A 366 -3.18 -10.21 18.88
C ARG A 366 -4.05 -9.30 19.73
N ALA A 367 -5.25 -9.04 19.23
CA ALA A 367 -6.28 -8.32 19.95
C ALA A 367 -7.63 -9.03 19.82
N VAL A 368 -8.33 -9.23 20.92
CA VAL A 368 -9.72 -9.69 20.93
C VAL A 368 -10.62 -8.47 20.94
N VAL A 369 -11.47 -8.37 19.93
CA VAL A 369 -12.48 -7.31 19.81
C VAL A 369 -13.82 -7.89 20.19
N ILE A 370 -14.51 -7.23 21.15
CA ILE A 370 -15.87 -7.54 21.56
C ILE A 370 -16.76 -6.45 20.98
N GLY A 371 -17.52 -6.81 19.96
CA GLY A 371 -18.34 -5.83 19.23
C GLY A 371 -19.59 -5.40 20.00
N HIS A 372 -19.94 -4.14 19.89
CA HIS A 372 -21.05 -3.51 20.62
C HIS A 372 -22.42 -3.69 19.94
N ASN A 373 -22.49 -4.31 18.78
CA ASN A 373 -23.72 -4.43 17.98
C ASN A 373 -24.41 -3.08 17.75
N HIS A 374 -23.64 -2.02 17.58
CA HIS A 374 -24.13 -0.64 17.55
C HIS A 374 -24.97 -0.20 18.78
N GLY A 375 -24.96 -0.98 19.87
CA GLY A 375 -25.67 -0.66 21.11
C GLY A 375 -24.98 0.44 21.91
N PHE A 376 -23.67 0.52 21.86
CA PHE A 376 -22.88 1.61 22.42
C PHE A 376 -22.10 2.29 21.29
N LYS A 377 -22.27 3.59 21.18
CA LYS A 377 -21.53 4.39 20.22
C LYS A 377 -20.14 4.71 20.74
N LEU A 378 -19.16 4.72 19.84
CA LEU A 378 -17.87 5.31 20.14
C LEU A 378 -18.04 6.80 20.46
N ARG A 379 -17.18 7.36 21.30
CA ARG A 379 -17.23 8.76 21.71
C ARG A 379 -16.18 9.58 20.99
N GLY A 380 -16.57 10.77 20.57
CA GLY A 380 -15.62 11.74 20.01
C GLY A 380 -14.53 12.12 21.01
N THR A 381 -13.28 12.17 20.54
CA THR A 381 -12.11 12.47 21.36
C THR A 381 -10.96 13.06 20.53
N ARG A 382 -9.88 13.43 21.20
CA ARG A 382 -8.64 13.86 20.56
C ARG A 382 -7.75 12.67 20.24
N LEU A 383 -7.37 12.54 18.97
CA LEU A 383 -6.60 11.45 18.43
C LEU A 383 -5.35 11.98 17.72
N THR A 384 -4.37 11.12 17.53
CA THR A 384 -3.18 11.42 16.72
C THR A 384 -2.95 10.26 15.74
N SER A 385 -2.81 10.56 14.46
CA SER A 385 -2.50 9.56 13.45
C SER A 385 -1.04 9.10 13.59
N PRO A 386 -0.78 7.83 13.93
CA PRO A 386 0.60 7.34 14.06
C PRO A 386 1.23 6.97 12.72
N ASP A 387 0.41 6.51 11.78
CA ASP A 387 0.78 6.09 10.43
C ASP A 387 -0.42 6.17 9.49
N ILE A 388 -0.23 5.84 8.20
CA ILE A 388 -1.27 5.91 7.16
C ILE A 388 -2.48 5.03 7.51
N ARG A 389 -2.25 3.79 7.92
CA ARG A 389 -3.30 2.76 8.05
C ARG A 389 -4.05 2.85 9.36
N ALA A 390 -3.37 3.14 10.45
CA ALA A 390 -4.02 3.47 11.71
C ALA A 390 -4.75 4.81 11.60
N GLY A 391 -4.20 5.78 10.88
CA GLY A 391 -4.84 7.08 10.65
C GLY A 391 -6.20 6.96 9.98
N ILE A 392 -6.30 6.20 8.89
CA ILE A 392 -7.60 5.98 8.23
C ILE A 392 -8.56 5.17 9.09
N ALA A 393 -8.08 4.19 9.86
CA ALA A 393 -8.90 3.42 10.78
C ALA A 393 -9.48 4.32 11.90
N LEU A 394 -8.67 5.25 12.45
CA LEU A 394 -9.13 6.25 13.40
C LEU A 394 -10.13 7.23 12.80
N LEU A 395 -9.96 7.62 11.52
CA LEU A 395 -10.94 8.44 10.80
C LEU A 395 -12.27 7.71 10.68
N ILE A 396 -12.29 6.43 10.32
CA ILE A 396 -13.50 5.60 10.25
C ILE A 396 -14.19 5.54 11.63
N ALA A 397 -13.42 5.30 12.69
CA ALA A 397 -13.95 5.30 14.06
C ALA A 397 -14.57 6.66 14.44
N ALA A 398 -13.87 7.76 14.14
CA ALA A 398 -14.32 9.12 14.43
C ALA A 398 -15.61 9.48 13.67
N MET A 399 -15.75 9.08 12.40
CA MET A 399 -16.95 9.30 11.60
C MET A 399 -18.19 8.58 12.17
N SER A 400 -17.99 7.43 12.82
CA SER A 400 -19.08 6.66 13.45
C SER A 400 -19.36 7.08 14.89
N ALA A 401 -18.48 7.85 15.52
CA ALA A 401 -18.55 8.23 16.92
C ALA A 401 -19.68 9.24 17.19
N GLU A 402 -20.10 9.35 18.44
CA GLU A 402 -21.00 10.40 18.89
C GLU A 402 -20.19 11.64 19.31
N GLY A 403 -20.58 12.81 18.82
CA GLY A 403 -19.88 14.08 19.07
C GLY A 403 -18.76 14.36 18.09
N THR A 404 -17.81 15.19 18.50
CA THR A 404 -16.72 15.69 17.64
C THR A 404 -15.40 15.05 18.02
N SER A 405 -14.67 14.58 17.04
CA SER A 405 -13.28 14.11 17.18
C SER A 405 -12.31 15.07 16.51
N THR A 406 -11.10 15.16 17.04
CA THR A 406 -9.99 15.85 16.38
C THR A 406 -8.86 14.86 16.17
N ILE A 407 -8.40 14.70 14.91
CA ILE A 407 -7.24 13.86 14.56
C ILE A 407 -6.11 14.78 14.14
N SER A 408 -5.01 14.78 14.90
CA SER A 408 -3.78 15.51 14.57
C SER A 408 -2.81 14.63 13.76
N ASN A 409 -1.77 15.25 13.16
CA ASN A 409 -0.77 14.57 12.34
C ASN A 409 -1.37 13.89 11.11
N ILE A 410 -2.34 14.55 10.47
CA ILE A 410 -3.06 14.01 9.30
C ILE A 410 -2.19 13.94 8.04
N GLU A 411 -1.03 14.56 8.05
CA GLU A 411 0.00 14.38 7.02
C GLU A 411 0.34 12.90 6.81
N GLN A 412 0.18 12.06 7.84
CA GLN A 412 0.30 10.60 7.68
C GLN A 412 -0.81 10.03 6.79
N ILE A 413 -2.04 10.55 6.89
CA ILE A 413 -3.16 10.13 6.03
C ILE A 413 -2.92 10.61 4.61
N ASP A 414 -2.46 11.86 4.41
CA ASP A 414 -2.17 12.47 3.11
C ASP A 414 -1.08 11.73 2.31
N ARG A 415 -0.24 10.95 2.99
CA ARG A 415 0.74 10.08 2.35
C ARG A 415 0.11 8.94 1.55
N GLY A 416 -1.14 8.59 1.83
CA GLY A 416 -1.79 7.42 1.24
C GLY A 416 -3.21 7.64 0.73
N TYR A 417 -3.86 8.75 1.05
CA TYR A 417 -5.25 9.05 0.68
C TYR A 417 -5.37 10.45 0.10
N GLN A 418 -5.75 10.54 -1.17
CA GLN A 418 -5.91 11.79 -1.90
C GLN A 418 -7.16 12.54 -1.47
N ASN A 419 -7.04 13.77 -0.96
CA ASN A 419 -8.16 14.65 -0.62
C ASN A 419 -9.34 13.90 0.03
N ILE A 420 -9.02 13.07 1.03
CA ILE A 420 -10.01 12.13 1.59
C ILE A 420 -11.19 12.87 2.22
N GLU A 421 -10.94 13.99 2.91
CA GLU A 421 -11.99 14.82 3.52
C GLU A 421 -12.93 15.41 2.46
N GLY A 422 -12.41 15.93 1.36
CA GLY A 422 -13.24 16.49 0.28
C GLY A 422 -14.12 15.44 -0.39
N ARG A 423 -13.56 14.25 -0.65
CA ARG A 423 -14.29 13.13 -1.28
C ARG A 423 -15.37 12.57 -0.35
N LEU A 424 -15.09 12.43 0.94
CA LEU A 424 -16.07 11.95 1.92
C LEU A 424 -17.15 13.00 2.21
N ASN A 425 -16.80 14.28 2.29
CA ASN A 425 -17.77 15.37 2.46
C ASN A 425 -18.74 15.44 1.28
N ALA A 426 -18.29 15.14 0.05
CA ALA A 426 -19.15 15.10 -1.12
C ALA A 426 -20.28 14.04 -1.04
N ILE A 427 -20.10 13.00 -0.22
CA ILE A 427 -21.10 11.95 0.01
C ILE A 427 -21.74 12.01 1.41
N GLY A 428 -21.56 13.10 2.16
CA GLY A 428 -22.30 13.36 3.40
C GLY A 428 -21.50 13.36 4.69
N ALA A 429 -20.20 13.14 4.67
CA ALA A 429 -19.35 13.31 5.87
C ALA A 429 -19.27 14.80 6.29
N ARG A 430 -18.82 15.04 7.51
CA ARG A 430 -18.53 16.38 8.02
C ARG A 430 -17.13 16.42 8.61
N ILE A 431 -16.17 16.70 7.76
CA ILE A 431 -14.75 16.73 8.09
C ILE A 431 -14.20 18.10 7.70
N THR A 432 -13.57 18.79 8.64
CA THR A 432 -12.92 20.09 8.41
C THR A 432 -11.43 19.94 8.65
N ARG A 433 -10.62 20.37 7.70
CA ARG A 433 -9.16 20.47 7.83
C ARG A 433 -8.80 21.82 8.47
N ILE A 434 -7.99 21.80 9.55
CA ILE A 434 -7.51 22.98 10.28
C ILE A 434 -5.98 22.95 10.46
#